data_ae8b8b65d8e3fb72ef93bb7cc3f4850a
#
_entry.id   ae8b8b65d8e3fb72ef93bb7cc3f4850a
#
_cell.length_a   1.000
_cell.length_b   1.000
_cell.length_c   1.000
_cell.angle_alpha   90.00
_cell.angle_beta   90.00
_cell.angle_gamma   90.00
#
_symmetry.space_group_name_H-M   'P 1'
#
loop_
_entity.id
_entity.type
_entity.pdbx_description
1 polymer ?
#
loop_
_entity_poly.entity_id
_entity_poly.type
_entity_poly.pdbx_seq_one_letter_code
_entity_poly.pdbx_strand_id
1 'polypeptide(L)'
;MSANVILKKGEGRTLKAGGAWIYDNEIDKIEGEFENGDMVFVSDFDGYPMGQGFINTRSKITVRMMTRKKDTVVDDAFIEMRVRDAWEYRKTTVDTSSCRLIFGEADFLPGIVIDKFSDVLVVESLALGIDRFKPVILDKLKKVLAEDGISIRGVYERSDAKVRLQEGMERVKGFIGEPFDTKVEIVENGVRYMVDVQDGQKTGFFLDQKYNRLAIQRLCKGKKVLDCFTHTGSFALNAGISGAASVLGVDASELGVAQARENAKLNGLSDRVTFQCADVFDLLPELEQKFDVVILDPPAFTKSRSSIKNAVKGYREINLRGMKLVKDGGYLATCSCSHFMDPELFTKTIREAAANVHKRLRQVEYRTQAADHPILWTGGEQASYYLKFYIFQVVDEK
;
A
#
# COMPACT_ATOMS: atom_id res chain seq x y z
N MET A 1 -4.14 32.85 -21.21
CA MET A 1 -3.16 31.78 -21.56
C MET A 1 -2.81 31.06 -20.27
N SER A 2 -2.75 29.73 -20.26
CA SER A 2 -2.36 28.97 -19.08
C SER A 2 -0.92 29.33 -18.70
N ALA A 3 -0.60 29.42 -17.43
CA ALA A 3 0.73 29.73 -16.95
C ALA A 3 1.76 28.65 -17.38
N ASN A 4 3.02 29.06 -17.49
CA ASN A 4 4.15 28.21 -17.83
C ASN A 4 5.19 28.18 -16.70
N VAL A 5 5.47 27.03 -16.16
CA VAL A 5 6.52 26.79 -15.16
C VAL A 5 7.82 26.46 -15.88
N ILE A 6 8.85 27.28 -15.68
CA ILE A 6 10.15 27.13 -16.31
C ILE A 6 11.14 26.58 -15.27
N LEU A 7 11.78 25.48 -15.60
CA LEU A 7 12.74 24.83 -14.72
C LEU A 7 14.11 25.51 -14.78
N LYS A 8 14.86 25.43 -13.68
CA LYS A 8 16.25 25.87 -13.62
C LYS A 8 17.14 25.08 -14.57
N LYS A 9 18.23 25.69 -15.01
CA LYS A 9 19.22 25.04 -15.84
C LYS A 9 19.80 23.80 -15.15
N GLY A 10 19.68 22.66 -15.84
CA GLY A 10 20.15 21.36 -15.33
C GLY A 10 19.14 20.58 -14.50
N GLU A 11 17.98 21.20 -14.17
CA GLU A 11 16.87 20.52 -13.48
C GLU A 11 15.92 19.81 -14.46
N GLY A 12 14.93 19.11 -13.93
CA GLY A 12 13.98 18.30 -14.73
C GLY A 12 14.53 16.93 -15.16
N ARG A 13 15.66 16.50 -14.62
CA ARG A 13 16.23 15.16 -14.92
C ARG A 13 15.30 14.04 -14.47
N THR A 14 14.75 14.15 -13.26
CA THR A 14 13.77 13.19 -12.72
C THR A 14 12.54 13.12 -13.62
N LEU A 15 12.06 14.27 -14.09
CA LEU A 15 10.94 14.35 -15.02
C LEU A 15 11.28 13.68 -16.36
N LYS A 16 12.44 13.94 -16.95
CA LYS A 16 12.91 13.28 -18.18
C LYS A 16 13.05 11.76 -18.02
N ALA A 17 13.41 11.32 -16.81
CA ALA A 17 13.56 9.91 -16.46
C ALA A 17 12.24 9.19 -16.11
N GLY A 18 11.08 9.84 -16.19
CA GLY A 18 9.79 9.22 -15.93
C GLY A 18 9.06 9.70 -14.68
N GLY A 19 9.68 10.54 -13.85
CA GLY A 19 9.07 11.10 -12.65
C GLY A 19 7.88 12.01 -12.95
N ALA A 20 7.02 12.17 -11.96
CA ALA A 20 5.79 12.96 -12.09
C ALA A 20 5.81 14.25 -11.24
N TRP A 21 6.86 14.49 -10.47
CA TRP A 21 6.93 15.59 -9.50
C TRP A 21 8.00 16.61 -9.87
N ILE A 22 7.66 17.88 -9.67
CA ILE A 22 8.56 19.02 -9.74
C ILE A 22 8.52 19.72 -8.39
N TYR A 23 9.67 19.83 -7.77
CA TYR A 23 9.81 20.48 -6.47
C TYR A 23 10.02 21.99 -6.62
N ASP A 24 9.71 22.73 -5.57
CA ASP A 24 9.85 24.19 -5.50
C ASP A 24 11.28 24.67 -5.85
N ASN A 25 12.29 23.93 -5.40
CA ASN A 25 13.69 24.24 -5.64
C ASN A 25 14.15 23.99 -7.09
N GLU A 26 13.40 23.26 -7.92
CA GLU A 26 13.69 23.02 -9.34
C GLU A 26 13.19 24.12 -10.26
N ILE A 27 12.30 25.02 -9.77
CA ILE A 27 11.62 26.06 -10.56
C ILE A 27 12.49 27.31 -10.60
N ASP A 28 12.73 27.85 -11.81
CA ASP A 28 13.37 29.15 -12.04
C ASP A 28 12.36 30.29 -11.93
N LYS A 29 11.29 30.22 -12.72
CA LYS A 29 10.19 31.20 -12.73
C LYS A 29 8.88 30.59 -13.22
N ILE A 30 7.80 31.32 -12.94
CA ILE A 30 6.46 31.02 -13.45
C ILE A 30 5.98 32.21 -14.23
N GLU A 31 5.61 32.02 -15.49
CA GLU A 31 5.10 33.05 -16.38
C GLU A 31 3.60 32.89 -16.61
N GLY A 32 2.84 33.96 -16.55
CA GLY A 32 1.39 33.96 -16.66
C GLY A 32 0.67 33.93 -15.32
N GLU A 33 -0.65 34.04 -15.35
CA GLU A 33 -1.50 34.03 -14.17
C GLU A 33 -2.02 32.61 -13.90
N PHE A 34 -2.12 32.23 -12.63
CA PHE A 34 -2.65 30.93 -12.18
C PHE A 34 -3.22 31.03 -10.77
N GLU A 35 -4.08 30.12 -10.45
CA GLU A 35 -4.47 29.79 -9.08
C GLU A 35 -3.93 28.40 -8.70
N ASN A 36 -3.69 28.17 -7.40
CA ASN A 36 -3.29 26.85 -6.93
C ASN A 36 -4.36 25.81 -7.27
N GLY A 37 -3.94 24.72 -7.88
CA GLY A 37 -4.81 23.64 -8.40
C GLY A 37 -5.07 23.73 -9.91
N ASP A 38 -4.66 24.80 -10.57
CA ASP A 38 -4.83 24.93 -12.02
C ASP A 38 -3.84 24.06 -12.79
N MET A 39 -4.22 23.75 -14.03
CA MET A 39 -3.34 23.13 -15.01
C MET A 39 -2.38 24.18 -15.57
N VAL A 40 -1.08 23.86 -15.56
CA VAL A 40 -0.01 24.71 -16.11
C VAL A 40 0.84 23.91 -17.10
N PHE A 41 1.46 24.63 -18.03
CA PHE A 41 2.52 24.08 -18.87
C PHE A 41 3.83 24.02 -18.07
N VAL A 42 4.70 23.10 -18.47
CA VAL A 42 6.06 22.97 -17.93
C VAL A 42 7.04 22.97 -19.09
N SER A 43 8.08 23.78 -18.98
CA SER A 43 9.21 23.77 -19.91
C SER A 43 10.55 23.72 -19.16
N ASP A 44 11.58 23.20 -19.80
CA ASP A 44 12.93 23.28 -19.28
C ASP A 44 13.51 24.69 -19.47
N PHE A 45 14.75 24.90 -19.00
CA PHE A 45 15.44 26.20 -19.06
C PHE A 45 15.55 26.75 -20.48
N ASP A 46 15.69 25.91 -21.47
CA ASP A 46 15.85 26.31 -22.87
C ASP A 46 14.50 26.46 -23.61
N GLY A 47 13.37 26.34 -22.88
CA GLY A 47 12.02 26.46 -23.42
C GLY A 47 11.48 25.16 -24.06
N TYR A 48 12.17 24.04 -23.90
CA TYR A 48 11.67 22.77 -24.39
C TYR A 48 10.45 22.32 -23.57
N PRO A 49 9.29 22.01 -24.22
CA PRO A 49 8.07 21.62 -23.51
C PRO A 49 8.21 20.24 -22.86
N MET A 50 7.95 20.19 -21.56
CA MET A 50 8.05 18.98 -20.73
C MET A 50 6.69 18.34 -20.48
N GLY A 51 5.57 19.06 -20.73
CA GLY A 51 4.20 18.59 -20.55
C GLY A 51 3.33 19.54 -19.75
N GLN A 52 2.32 18.99 -19.05
CA GLN A 52 1.35 19.74 -18.27
C GLN A 52 1.05 19.02 -16.95
N GLY A 53 0.76 19.80 -15.91
CA GLY A 53 0.41 19.26 -14.59
C GLY A 53 -0.34 20.29 -13.72
N PHE A 54 -0.76 19.88 -12.54
CA PHE A 54 -1.35 20.78 -11.55
C PHE A 54 -0.26 21.55 -10.83
N ILE A 55 -0.50 22.83 -10.59
CA ILE A 55 0.37 23.65 -9.75
C ILE A 55 -0.21 23.84 -8.35
N ASN A 56 0.66 23.76 -7.33
CA ASN A 56 0.34 24.19 -5.98
C ASN A 56 1.61 24.71 -5.28
N THR A 57 1.72 26.02 -5.18
CA THR A 57 2.89 26.71 -4.57
C THR A 57 2.94 26.60 -3.05
N ARG A 58 1.90 26.07 -2.40
CA ARG A 58 1.91 25.75 -0.96
C ARG A 58 2.62 24.43 -0.66
N SER A 59 2.72 23.56 -1.67
CA SER A 59 3.33 22.24 -1.57
C SER A 59 4.80 22.30 -2.01
N LYS A 60 5.66 21.51 -1.35
CA LYS A 60 7.03 21.29 -1.83
C LYS A 60 7.08 20.62 -3.19
N ILE A 61 6.09 19.75 -3.48
CA ILE A 61 5.86 19.20 -4.81
C ILE A 61 4.97 20.21 -5.54
N THR A 62 5.60 21.22 -6.11
CA THR A 62 4.88 22.37 -6.66
C THR A 62 4.10 22.05 -7.92
N VAL A 63 4.59 21.13 -8.77
CA VAL A 63 3.83 20.63 -9.92
C VAL A 63 3.78 19.11 -9.91
N ARG A 64 2.57 18.57 -10.13
CA ARG A 64 2.35 17.15 -10.37
C ARG A 64 1.90 16.95 -11.82
N MET A 65 2.71 16.23 -12.60
CA MET A 65 2.50 16.06 -14.03
C MET A 65 1.32 15.15 -14.34
N MET A 66 0.41 15.59 -15.19
CA MET A 66 -0.70 14.79 -15.72
C MET A 66 -0.38 14.18 -17.07
N THR A 67 0.37 14.90 -17.90
CA THR A 67 0.79 14.43 -19.22
C THR A 67 2.13 15.04 -19.61
N ARG A 68 2.89 14.32 -20.41
CA ARG A 68 4.16 14.80 -21.01
C ARG A 68 3.97 15.42 -22.39
N LYS A 69 2.75 15.33 -22.93
CA LYS A 69 2.41 15.89 -24.23
C LYS A 69 1.82 17.28 -24.03
N LYS A 70 2.48 18.31 -24.60
CA LYS A 70 2.04 19.70 -24.48
C LYS A 70 0.67 19.97 -25.12
N ASP A 71 0.32 19.22 -26.16
CA ASP A 71 -0.89 19.45 -26.95
C ASP A 71 -2.08 18.58 -26.47
N THR A 72 -1.92 17.83 -25.37
CA THR A 72 -2.99 17.04 -24.79
C THR A 72 -3.94 17.95 -24.01
N VAL A 73 -5.23 17.87 -24.31
CA VAL A 73 -6.26 18.52 -23.48
C VAL A 73 -6.59 17.60 -22.31
N VAL A 74 -6.40 18.08 -21.08
CA VAL A 74 -6.76 17.37 -19.86
C VAL A 74 -8.21 17.71 -19.52
N ASP A 75 -9.12 16.98 -20.11
CA ASP A 75 -10.57 17.12 -19.98
C ASP A 75 -11.21 15.81 -19.45
N ASP A 76 -12.52 15.75 -19.45
CA ASP A 76 -13.28 14.56 -19.03
C ASP A 76 -12.94 13.32 -19.84
N ALA A 77 -12.69 13.47 -21.14
CA ALA A 77 -12.32 12.34 -22.01
C ALA A 77 -10.93 11.80 -21.66
N PHE A 78 -9.99 12.69 -21.34
CA PHE A 78 -8.67 12.32 -20.86
C PHE A 78 -8.75 11.56 -19.52
N ILE A 79 -9.56 12.04 -18.59
CA ILE A 79 -9.79 11.38 -17.30
C ILE A 79 -10.44 10.00 -17.51
N GLU A 80 -11.46 9.90 -18.35
CA GLU A 80 -12.10 8.61 -18.69
C GLU A 80 -11.09 7.61 -19.26
N MET A 81 -10.23 8.05 -20.16
CA MET A 81 -9.15 7.21 -20.70
C MET A 81 -8.22 6.69 -19.58
N ARG A 82 -7.74 7.55 -18.69
CA ARG A 82 -6.86 7.15 -17.57
C ARG A 82 -7.53 6.14 -16.63
N VAL A 83 -8.79 6.39 -16.29
CA VAL A 83 -9.58 5.50 -15.45
C VAL A 83 -9.79 4.14 -16.14
N ARG A 84 -10.10 4.14 -17.42
CA ARG A 84 -10.27 2.92 -18.22
C ARG A 84 -8.97 2.11 -18.30
N ASP A 85 -7.86 2.76 -18.61
CA ASP A 85 -6.54 2.12 -18.64
C ASP A 85 -6.19 1.46 -17.29
N ALA A 86 -6.46 2.15 -16.19
CA ALA A 86 -6.26 1.61 -14.84
C ALA A 86 -7.14 0.39 -14.56
N TRP A 87 -8.40 0.41 -14.97
CA TRP A 87 -9.32 -0.71 -14.82
C TRP A 87 -8.92 -1.91 -15.70
N GLU A 88 -8.61 -1.70 -16.97
CA GLU A 88 -8.15 -2.76 -17.88
C GLU A 88 -6.89 -3.45 -17.34
N TYR A 89 -5.96 -2.68 -16.78
CA TYR A 89 -4.79 -3.23 -16.12
C TYR A 89 -5.18 -4.16 -14.96
N ARG A 90 -6.11 -3.76 -14.08
CA ARG A 90 -6.55 -4.59 -12.94
C ARG A 90 -7.24 -5.88 -13.41
N LYS A 91 -8.08 -5.81 -14.42
CA LYS A 91 -8.76 -7.00 -14.98
C LYS A 91 -7.78 -8.09 -15.44
N THR A 92 -6.60 -7.69 -15.91
CA THR A 92 -5.59 -8.62 -16.41
C THR A 92 -4.59 -9.09 -15.38
N THR A 93 -4.44 -8.38 -14.26
CA THR A 93 -3.32 -8.61 -13.33
C THR A 93 -3.72 -9.10 -11.95
N VAL A 94 -4.97 -8.85 -11.52
CA VAL A 94 -5.44 -9.21 -10.18
C VAL A 94 -6.87 -9.73 -10.18
N ASP A 95 -7.27 -10.38 -9.09
CA ASP A 95 -8.68 -10.57 -8.75
C ASP A 95 -9.29 -9.21 -8.37
N THR A 96 -10.33 -8.81 -9.12
CA THR A 96 -10.95 -7.50 -9.03
C THR A 96 -12.16 -7.45 -8.09
N SER A 97 -12.48 -8.53 -7.37
CA SER A 97 -13.58 -8.55 -6.40
C SER A 97 -13.40 -7.46 -5.34
N SER A 98 -12.16 -7.29 -4.85
CA SER A 98 -11.70 -6.18 -4.01
C SER A 98 -10.25 -5.88 -4.35
N CYS A 99 -9.95 -4.68 -4.82
CA CYS A 99 -8.62 -4.29 -5.28
C CYS A 99 -8.45 -2.77 -5.27
N ARG A 100 -7.21 -2.30 -5.34
CA ARG A 100 -6.90 -0.90 -5.62
C ARG A 100 -7.12 -0.61 -7.09
N LEU A 101 -8.08 0.26 -7.39
CA LEU A 101 -8.43 0.64 -8.76
C LEU A 101 -7.51 1.73 -9.33
N ILE A 102 -7.12 2.69 -8.49
CA ILE A 102 -6.23 3.80 -8.86
C ILE A 102 -5.15 3.94 -7.79
N PHE A 103 -3.89 3.96 -8.22
CA PHE A 103 -2.72 4.12 -7.37
C PHE A 103 -1.86 5.32 -7.79
N GLY A 104 -2.41 6.51 -7.70
CA GLY A 104 -1.72 7.77 -7.87
C GLY A 104 -0.88 7.87 -9.13
N GLU A 105 0.39 8.19 -8.95
CA GLU A 105 1.38 8.37 -10.01
C GLU A 105 1.59 7.13 -10.87
N ALA A 106 1.39 5.94 -10.31
CA ALA A 106 1.56 4.68 -11.04
C ALA A 106 0.44 4.41 -12.05
N ASP A 107 -0.72 5.08 -11.88
CA ASP A 107 -1.81 5.10 -12.86
C ASP A 107 -1.94 6.46 -13.56
N PHE A 108 -0.92 7.30 -13.44
CA PHE A 108 -0.86 8.62 -14.09
C PHE A 108 -2.01 9.55 -13.68
N LEU A 109 -2.52 9.38 -12.46
CA LEU A 109 -3.48 10.25 -11.76
C LEU A 109 -2.89 10.67 -10.41
N PRO A 110 -1.88 11.54 -10.41
CA PRO A 110 -1.03 11.79 -9.24
C PRO A 110 -1.80 12.34 -8.05
N GLY A 111 -1.58 11.73 -6.89
CA GLY A 111 -2.14 12.19 -5.62
C GLY A 111 -3.54 11.70 -5.30
N ILE A 112 -4.13 10.77 -6.07
CA ILE A 112 -5.40 10.11 -5.74
C ILE A 112 -5.23 8.59 -5.63
N VAL A 113 -5.89 8.00 -4.64
CA VAL A 113 -5.99 6.55 -4.46
C VAL A 113 -7.46 6.18 -4.37
N ILE A 114 -7.86 5.11 -5.08
CA ILE A 114 -9.21 4.59 -5.00
C ILE A 114 -9.16 3.07 -4.84
N ASP A 115 -9.71 2.59 -3.73
CA ASP A 115 -9.87 1.18 -3.42
C ASP A 115 -11.33 0.75 -3.62
N LYS A 116 -11.52 -0.44 -4.15
CA LYS A 116 -12.81 -1.10 -4.27
C LYS A 116 -12.88 -2.24 -3.27
N PHE A 117 -13.86 -2.21 -2.41
CA PHE A 117 -14.22 -3.29 -1.50
C PHE A 117 -15.61 -3.80 -1.89
N SER A 118 -15.67 -4.96 -2.57
CA SER A 118 -16.92 -5.50 -3.12
C SER A 118 -17.63 -4.48 -4.02
N ASP A 119 -18.73 -3.89 -3.56
CA ASP A 119 -19.56 -2.89 -4.26
C ASP A 119 -19.40 -1.45 -3.73
N VAL A 120 -18.36 -1.20 -2.93
CA VAL A 120 -18.05 0.11 -2.34
C VAL A 120 -16.72 0.64 -2.82
N LEU A 121 -16.64 1.92 -3.13
CA LEU A 121 -15.40 2.64 -3.39
C LEU A 121 -14.96 3.44 -2.15
N VAL A 122 -13.67 3.42 -1.88
CA VAL A 122 -13.04 4.30 -0.89
C VAL A 122 -12.00 5.15 -1.60
N VAL A 123 -12.15 6.47 -1.52
CA VAL A 123 -11.27 7.44 -2.17
C VAL A 123 -10.43 8.20 -1.14
N GLU A 124 -9.13 8.33 -1.42
CA GLU A 124 -8.21 9.20 -0.73
C GLU A 124 -7.58 10.17 -1.74
N SER A 125 -7.81 11.47 -1.56
CA SER A 125 -7.26 12.54 -2.40
C SER A 125 -6.28 13.36 -1.59
N LEU A 126 -5.02 13.44 -2.05
CA LEU A 126 -3.89 13.96 -1.28
C LEU A 126 -3.28 15.24 -1.87
N ALA A 127 -3.68 15.65 -3.09
CA ALA A 127 -3.15 16.83 -3.76
C ALA A 127 -4.26 17.74 -4.28
N LEU A 128 -4.06 19.06 -4.20
CA LEU A 128 -5.10 20.06 -4.48
C LEU A 128 -5.65 19.95 -5.91
N GLY A 129 -4.79 19.81 -6.91
CA GLY A 129 -5.25 19.77 -8.29
C GLY A 129 -6.11 18.55 -8.58
N ILE A 130 -5.70 17.35 -8.15
CA ILE A 130 -6.48 16.13 -8.37
C ILE A 130 -7.77 16.11 -7.52
N ASP A 131 -7.80 16.79 -6.38
CA ASP A 131 -9.00 16.94 -5.55
C ASP A 131 -10.13 17.64 -6.31
N ARG A 132 -9.80 18.62 -7.15
CA ARG A 132 -10.76 19.30 -8.05
C ARG A 132 -11.31 18.35 -9.12
N PHE A 133 -10.51 17.38 -9.60
CA PHE A 133 -10.93 16.37 -10.58
C PHE A 133 -11.61 15.14 -9.94
N LYS A 134 -11.57 15.01 -8.62
CA LYS A 134 -12.15 13.86 -7.90
C LYS A 134 -13.61 13.55 -8.32
N PRO A 135 -14.52 14.52 -8.43
CA PRO A 135 -15.90 14.22 -8.87
C PRO A 135 -15.95 13.60 -10.26
N VAL A 136 -15.18 14.13 -11.22
CA VAL A 136 -15.11 13.61 -12.60
C VAL A 136 -14.51 12.22 -12.61
N ILE A 137 -13.41 11.99 -11.85
CA ILE A 137 -12.77 10.67 -11.74
C ILE A 137 -13.75 9.63 -11.21
N LEU A 138 -14.52 9.93 -10.15
CA LEU A 138 -15.49 9.03 -9.58
C LEU A 138 -16.65 8.74 -10.53
N ASP A 139 -17.14 9.76 -11.26
CA ASP A 139 -18.20 9.60 -12.28
C ASP A 139 -17.73 8.67 -13.40
N LYS A 140 -16.55 8.95 -14.00
CA LYS A 140 -15.98 8.12 -15.07
C LYS A 140 -15.67 6.70 -14.60
N LEU A 141 -15.17 6.54 -13.37
CA LEU A 141 -14.89 5.22 -12.80
C LEU A 141 -16.17 4.39 -12.64
N LYS A 142 -17.23 4.97 -12.08
CA LYS A 142 -18.54 4.29 -11.97
C LYS A 142 -19.10 3.89 -13.35
N LYS A 143 -18.97 4.78 -14.35
CA LYS A 143 -19.37 4.49 -15.73
C LYS A 143 -18.61 3.30 -16.30
N VAL A 144 -17.26 3.32 -16.20
CA VAL A 144 -16.40 2.25 -16.74
C VAL A 144 -16.65 0.92 -16.04
N LEU A 145 -16.86 0.90 -14.73
CA LEU A 145 -17.23 -0.30 -13.99
C LEU A 145 -18.62 -0.84 -14.38
N ALA A 146 -19.58 0.05 -14.63
CA ALA A 146 -20.92 -0.35 -15.04
C ALA A 146 -20.95 -0.99 -16.44
N GLU A 147 -20.05 -0.63 -17.35
CA GLU A 147 -19.90 -1.27 -18.66
C GLU A 147 -19.54 -2.77 -18.53
N ASP A 148 -18.81 -3.14 -17.46
CA ASP A 148 -18.50 -4.54 -17.11
C ASP A 148 -19.49 -5.17 -16.12
N GLY A 149 -20.69 -4.54 -15.93
CA GLY A 149 -21.76 -5.05 -15.07
C GLY A 149 -21.51 -4.87 -13.57
N ILE A 150 -20.54 -4.04 -13.17
CA ILE A 150 -20.24 -3.78 -11.77
C ILE A 150 -21.00 -2.54 -11.29
N SER A 151 -21.93 -2.75 -10.36
CA SER A 151 -22.67 -1.67 -9.70
C SER A 151 -22.01 -1.26 -8.41
N ILE A 152 -21.78 0.03 -8.22
CA ILE A 152 -21.20 0.62 -7.01
C ILE A 152 -22.32 1.18 -6.15
N ARG A 153 -22.51 0.61 -4.96
CA ARG A 153 -23.52 0.99 -3.96
C ARG A 153 -23.24 2.34 -3.33
N GLY A 154 -21.97 2.67 -3.11
CA GLY A 154 -21.61 3.92 -2.45
C GLY A 154 -20.13 4.25 -2.52
N VAL A 155 -19.81 5.49 -2.15
CA VAL A 155 -18.44 6.01 -2.09
C VAL A 155 -18.19 6.62 -0.72
N TYR A 156 -17.08 6.24 -0.08
CA TYR A 156 -16.62 6.82 1.17
C TYR A 156 -15.28 7.53 0.97
N GLU A 157 -15.14 8.74 1.49
CA GLU A 157 -13.90 9.51 1.42
C GLU A 157 -13.06 9.34 2.68
N ARG A 158 -11.79 8.99 2.51
CA ARG A 158 -10.77 8.86 3.54
C ARG A 158 -9.60 9.81 3.27
N SER A 159 -9.91 11.06 2.92
CA SER A 159 -8.95 12.13 2.69
C SER A 159 -8.56 12.82 4.01
N ASP A 160 -8.32 12.05 5.06
CA ASP A 160 -8.02 12.54 6.41
C ASP A 160 -6.52 12.50 6.76
N ALA A 161 -5.64 12.24 5.79
CA ALA A 161 -4.20 12.24 5.96
C ALA A 161 -3.64 13.65 6.22
N LYS A 162 -2.63 13.75 7.11
CA LYS A 162 -2.01 15.04 7.50
C LYS A 162 -1.34 15.78 6.32
N VAL A 163 -0.94 15.06 5.27
CA VAL A 163 -0.31 15.66 4.09
C VAL A 163 -1.24 16.67 3.38
N ARG A 164 -2.55 16.53 3.49
CA ARG A 164 -3.51 17.51 2.93
C ARG A 164 -3.32 18.91 3.49
N LEU A 165 -2.97 19.03 4.76
CA LEU A 165 -2.68 20.34 5.39
C LEU A 165 -1.46 21.02 4.73
N GLN A 166 -0.47 20.24 4.27
CA GLN A 166 0.69 20.76 3.55
C GLN A 166 0.33 21.22 2.14
N GLU A 167 -0.72 20.66 1.56
CA GLU A 167 -1.30 21.07 0.27
C GLU A 167 -2.26 22.27 0.41
N GLY A 168 -2.50 22.77 1.64
CA GLY A 168 -3.43 23.85 1.92
C GLY A 168 -4.90 23.41 1.87
N MET A 169 -5.17 22.12 2.05
CA MET A 169 -6.50 21.54 2.07
C MET A 169 -6.90 21.07 3.47
N GLU A 170 -8.18 21.08 3.76
CA GLU A 170 -8.72 20.48 4.98
C GLU A 170 -8.71 18.94 4.90
N ARG A 171 -8.68 18.29 6.06
CA ARG A 171 -8.87 16.86 6.17
C ARG A 171 -10.35 16.53 6.03
N VAL A 172 -10.69 15.56 5.19
CA VAL A 172 -12.08 15.18 4.90
C VAL A 172 -12.27 13.68 5.14
N LYS A 173 -13.36 13.32 5.82
CA LYS A 173 -13.79 11.95 6.02
C LYS A 173 -15.32 11.91 5.98
N GLY A 174 -15.92 11.04 5.16
CA GLY A 174 -17.37 10.96 5.06
C GLY A 174 -17.89 10.33 3.78
N PHE A 175 -19.19 10.30 3.65
CA PHE A 175 -19.87 9.80 2.45
C PHE A 175 -19.79 10.81 1.31
N ILE A 176 -19.60 10.30 0.08
CA ILE A 176 -19.82 11.07 -1.15
C ILE A 176 -21.14 10.56 -1.75
N GLY A 177 -22.19 11.33 -1.62
CA GLY A 177 -23.57 10.97 -1.96
C GLY A 177 -24.31 10.36 -0.76
N GLU A 178 -25.21 9.41 -1.02
CA GLU A 178 -26.07 8.84 0.00
C GLU A 178 -25.29 7.95 1.00
N PRO A 179 -25.61 8.02 2.29
CA PRO A 179 -25.04 7.14 3.31
C PRO A 179 -25.37 5.65 3.07
N PHE A 180 -24.46 4.78 3.45
CA PHE A 180 -24.62 3.32 3.40
C PHE A 180 -23.95 2.65 4.61
N ASP A 181 -24.17 1.34 4.80
CA ASP A 181 -23.47 0.56 5.82
C ASP A 181 -21.99 0.46 5.47
N THR A 182 -21.14 1.03 6.34
CA THR A 182 -19.68 1.10 6.16
C THR A 182 -18.96 -0.22 6.40
N LYS A 183 -19.65 -1.21 6.98
CA LYS A 183 -19.15 -2.57 7.13
C LYS A 183 -19.44 -3.37 5.86
N VAL A 184 -18.37 -3.71 5.15
CA VAL A 184 -18.42 -4.35 3.84
C VAL A 184 -17.79 -5.74 3.93
N GLU A 185 -18.54 -6.77 3.55
CA GLU A 185 -17.95 -8.10 3.43
C GLU A 185 -17.17 -8.21 2.11
N ILE A 186 -15.93 -8.69 2.21
CA ILE A 186 -15.09 -9.03 1.08
C ILE A 186 -14.65 -10.48 1.13
N VAL A 187 -14.30 -11.04 -0.02
CA VAL A 187 -13.67 -12.36 -0.14
C VAL A 187 -12.30 -12.19 -0.79
N GLU A 188 -11.26 -12.70 -0.13
CA GLU A 188 -9.90 -12.68 -0.64
C GLU A 188 -9.24 -14.05 -0.39
N ASN A 189 -8.71 -14.70 -1.42
CA ASN A 189 -8.05 -16.01 -1.33
C ASN A 189 -8.92 -17.10 -0.67
N GLY A 190 -10.24 -17.01 -0.83
CA GLY A 190 -11.21 -17.93 -0.18
C GLY A 190 -11.54 -17.59 1.28
N VAL A 191 -11.00 -16.52 1.83
CA VAL A 191 -11.27 -16.03 3.18
C VAL A 191 -12.24 -14.85 3.12
N ARG A 192 -13.25 -14.87 3.97
CA ARG A 192 -14.24 -13.79 4.14
C ARG A 192 -13.74 -12.84 5.24
N TYR A 193 -13.81 -11.55 4.96
CA TYR A 193 -13.48 -10.50 5.93
C TYR A 193 -14.60 -9.46 5.99
N MET A 194 -14.91 -8.99 7.19
CA MET A 194 -15.67 -7.78 7.38
C MET A 194 -14.71 -6.60 7.44
N VAL A 195 -14.78 -5.73 6.44
CA VAL A 195 -13.96 -4.51 6.33
C VAL A 195 -14.81 -3.31 6.76
N ASP A 196 -14.29 -2.48 7.64
CA ASP A 196 -14.91 -1.20 7.99
C ASP A 196 -14.22 -0.08 7.21
N VAL A 197 -14.89 0.46 6.19
CA VAL A 197 -14.34 1.52 5.34
C VAL A 197 -14.30 2.88 6.05
N GLN A 198 -15.06 3.04 7.12
CA GLN A 198 -15.06 4.24 7.94
C GLN A 198 -13.90 4.23 8.95
N ASP A 199 -13.80 3.20 9.79
CA ASP A 199 -12.90 3.18 10.95
C ASP A 199 -11.73 2.18 10.82
N GLY A 200 -11.70 1.39 9.75
CA GLY A 200 -10.58 0.51 9.43
C GLY A 200 -9.28 1.28 9.12
N GLN A 201 -8.15 0.61 9.23
CA GLN A 201 -6.84 1.19 8.91
C GLN A 201 -6.72 1.52 7.42
N LYS A 202 -5.99 2.60 7.09
CA LYS A 202 -5.89 3.15 5.73
C LYS A 202 -7.30 3.39 5.16
N THR A 203 -7.60 2.77 4.03
CA THR A 203 -8.92 2.80 3.36
C THR A 203 -9.90 1.74 3.89
N GLY A 204 -9.45 0.86 4.81
CA GLY A 204 -10.26 -0.20 5.43
C GLY A 204 -9.52 -1.53 5.55
N PHE A 205 -8.70 -1.92 4.57
CA PHE A 205 -7.97 -3.19 4.54
C PHE A 205 -6.66 -3.07 3.73
N PHE A 206 -5.69 -3.95 4.01
CA PHE A 206 -4.38 -3.96 3.33
C PHE A 206 -4.41 -4.84 2.07
N LEU A 207 -4.94 -4.32 0.98
CA LEU A 207 -5.07 -5.03 -0.30
C LEU A 207 -3.70 -5.38 -0.92
N ASP A 208 -2.66 -4.61 -0.62
CA ASP A 208 -1.29 -4.79 -1.12
C ASP A 208 -0.65 -6.13 -0.74
N GLN A 209 -1.10 -6.77 0.36
CA GLN A 209 -0.62 -8.05 0.84
C GLN A 209 -1.40 -9.27 0.31
N LYS A 210 -2.41 -9.08 -0.54
CA LYS A 210 -3.32 -10.15 -1.04
C LYS A 210 -2.58 -11.42 -1.44
N TYR A 211 -1.63 -11.32 -2.32
CA TYR A 211 -0.90 -12.48 -2.86
C TYR A 211 0.24 -12.95 -1.95
N ASN A 212 0.70 -12.13 -1.03
CA ASN A 212 1.63 -12.55 0.01
C ASN A 212 0.91 -13.44 1.03
N ARG A 213 -0.34 -13.10 1.39
CA ARG A 213 -1.21 -13.96 2.18
C ARG A 213 -1.51 -15.30 1.49
N LEU A 214 -1.76 -15.28 0.19
CA LEU A 214 -1.95 -16.51 -0.60
C LEU A 214 -0.67 -17.37 -0.60
N ALA A 215 0.50 -16.75 -0.71
CA ALA A 215 1.78 -17.47 -0.81
C ALA A 215 2.09 -18.32 0.43
N ILE A 216 1.65 -17.94 1.62
CA ILE A 216 1.90 -18.71 2.84
C ILE A 216 0.97 -19.92 2.98
N GLN A 217 -0.18 -19.96 2.31
CA GLN A 217 -1.17 -21.02 2.47
C GLN A 217 -0.57 -22.41 2.23
N ARG A 218 0.26 -22.57 1.19
CA ARG A 218 0.91 -23.85 0.85
C ARG A 218 1.84 -24.39 1.95
N LEU A 219 2.30 -23.52 2.87
CA LEU A 219 3.24 -23.87 3.94
C LEU A 219 2.53 -24.24 5.24
N CYS A 220 1.22 -24.02 5.34
CA CYS A 220 0.51 -24.03 6.62
C CYS A 220 -0.30 -25.30 6.89
N LYS A 221 -0.62 -26.12 5.87
CA LYS A 221 -1.46 -27.33 6.05
C LYS A 221 -0.86 -28.30 7.10
N GLY A 222 -1.64 -28.58 8.15
CA GLY A 222 -1.25 -29.45 9.26
C GLY A 222 -0.17 -28.86 10.18
N LYS A 223 0.13 -27.57 10.08
CA LYS A 223 1.22 -26.89 10.78
C LYS A 223 0.72 -26.04 11.95
N LYS A 224 1.60 -25.80 12.93
CA LYS A 224 1.42 -24.76 13.96
C LYS A 224 1.98 -23.45 13.44
N VAL A 225 1.16 -22.41 13.41
CA VAL A 225 1.48 -21.10 12.82
C VAL A 225 1.40 -20.01 13.87
N LEU A 226 2.37 -19.09 13.86
CA LEU A 226 2.35 -17.83 14.61
C LEU A 226 2.29 -16.68 13.62
N ASP A 227 1.30 -15.80 13.77
CA ASP A 227 1.13 -14.59 12.97
C ASP A 227 1.28 -13.35 13.86
N CYS A 228 2.40 -12.66 13.73
CA CYS A 228 2.73 -11.46 14.50
C CYS A 228 2.33 -10.20 13.72
N PHE A 229 1.71 -9.25 14.45
CA PHE A 229 1.11 -8.05 13.87
C PHE A 229 -0.10 -8.41 12.99
N THR A 230 -0.92 -9.33 13.50
CA THR A 230 -2.00 -9.98 12.75
C THR A 230 -3.11 -9.02 12.30
N HIS A 231 -3.20 -7.83 12.92
CA HIS A 231 -4.21 -6.82 12.68
C HIS A 231 -5.63 -7.43 12.79
N THR A 232 -6.38 -7.50 11.70
CA THR A 232 -7.72 -8.12 11.64
C THR A 232 -7.68 -9.61 11.30
N GLY A 233 -6.53 -10.27 11.50
CA GLY A 233 -6.33 -11.71 11.34
C GLY A 233 -6.00 -12.14 9.91
N SER A 234 -5.56 -11.25 9.04
CA SER A 234 -5.53 -11.52 7.61
C SER A 234 -4.56 -12.65 7.21
N PHE A 235 -3.33 -12.71 7.73
CA PHE A 235 -2.42 -13.83 7.51
C PHE A 235 -2.86 -15.07 8.29
N ALA A 236 -3.27 -14.90 9.56
CA ALA A 236 -3.73 -16.01 10.41
C ALA A 236 -4.90 -16.78 9.78
N LEU A 237 -5.88 -16.08 9.20
CA LEU A 237 -7.03 -16.70 8.55
C LEU A 237 -6.67 -17.40 7.25
N ASN A 238 -5.71 -16.84 6.47
CA ASN A 238 -5.15 -17.55 5.30
C ASN A 238 -4.44 -18.85 5.70
N ALA A 239 -3.72 -18.86 6.82
CA ALA A 239 -3.15 -20.10 7.37
C ALA A 239 -4.25 -21.07 7.83
N GLY A 240 -5.29 -20.57 8.51
CA GLY A 240 -6.41 -21.38 8.99
C GLY A 240 -7.20 -22.05 7.87
N ILE A 241 -7.58 -21.30 6.82
CA ILE A 241 -8.36 -21.82 5.69
C ILE A 241 -7.59 -22.87 4.88
N SER A 242 -6.26 -22.77 4.86
CA SER A 242 -5.38 -23.76 4.22
C SER A 242 -5.23 -25.06 5.00
N GLY A 243 -5.86 -25.17 6.17
CA GLY A 243 -5.85 -26.39 7.00
C GLY A 243 -4.70 -26.44 8.02
N ALA A 244 -4.23 -25.31 8.53
CA ALA A 244 -3.30 -25.30 9.66
C ALA A 244 -3.87 -26.06 10.85
N ALA A 245 -3.02 -26.76 11.59
CA ALA A 245 -3.42 -27.50 12.80
C ALA A 245 -3.82 -26.54 13.93
N SER A 246 -3.07 -25.45 14.09
CA SER A 246 -3.40 -24.34 14.99
C SER A 246 -2.72 -23.07 14.54
N VAL A 247 -3.37 -21.93 14.77
CA VAL A 247 -2.82 -20.60 14.47
C VAL A 247 -3.00 -19.72 15.69
N LEU A 248 -1.94 -19.02 16.08
CA LEU A 248 -1.97 -17.94 17.04
C LEU A 248 -1.67 -16.62 16.32
N GLY A 249 -2.64 -15.72 16.25
CA GLY A 249 -2.47 -14.36 15.80
C GLY A 249 -2.23 -13.41 16.99
N VAL A 250 -1.27 -12.51 16.87
CA VAL A 250 -0.92 -11.55 17.92
C VAL A 250 -0.92 -10.14 17.38
N ASP A 251 -1.58 -9.22 18.06
CA ASP A 251 -1.57 -7.79 17.77
C ASP A 251 -1.76 -6.97 19.07
N ALA A 252 -1.21 -5.78 19.11
CA ALA A 252 -1.38 -4.87 20.25
C ALA A 252 -2.72 -4.12 20.23
N SER A 253 -3.45 -4.16 19.10
CA SER A 253 -4.74 -3.48 18.94
C SER A 253 -5.89 -4.35 19.43
N GLU A 254 -6.53 -3.98 20.54
CA GLU A 254 -7.75 -4.67 21.01
C GLU A 254 -8.86 -4.69 19.96
N LEU A 255 -9.06 -3.58 19.26
CA LEU A 255 -10.06 -3.49 18.17
C LEU A 255 -9.70 -4.41 17.00
N GLY A 256 -8.43 -4.45 16.61
CA GLY A 256 -7.94 -5.35 15.56
C GLY A 256 -8.15 -6.82 15.94
N VAL A 257 -7.79 -7.21 17.15
CA VAL A 257 -7.97 -8.56 17.68
C VAL A 257 -9.44 -8.94 17.81
N ALA A 258 -10.30 -8.02 18.25
CA ALA A 258 -11.75 -8.25 18.29
C ALA A 258 -12.30 -8.52 16.87
N GLN A 259 -11.93 -7.70 15.90
CA GLN A 259 -12.33 -7.90 14.50
C GLN A 259 -11.76 -9.21 13.92
N ALA A 260 -10.52 -9.59 14.27
CA ALA A 260 -9.91 -10.85 13.85
C ALA A 260 -10.72 -12.07 14.36
N ARG A 261 -11.20 -12.03 15.61
CA ARG A 261 -12.07 -13.07 16.16
C ARG A 261 -13.41 -13.16 15.43
N GLU A 262 -14.02 -12.03 15.10
CA GLU A 262 -15.26 -12.03 14.30
C GLU A 262 -15.00 -12.57 12.87
N ASN A 263 -13.89 -12.23 12.25
CA ASN A 263 -13.51 -12.78 10.96
C ASN A 263 -13.24 -14.30 11.05
N ALA A 264 -12.67 -14.81 12.15
CA ALA A 264 -12.51 -16.25 12.36
C ALA A 264 -13.87 -16.97 12.47
N LYS A 265 -14.83 -16.41 13.19
CA LYS A 265 -16.20 -16.93 13.26
C LYS A 265 -16.88 -16.93 11.89
N LEU A 266 -16.75 -15.85 11.13
CA LEU A 266 -17.30 -15.72 9.78
C LEU A 266 -16.83 -16.82 8.82
N ASN A 267 -15.62 -17.35 9.05
CA ASN A 267 -15.00 -18.42 8.27
C ASN A 267 -15.12 -19.81 8.91
N GLY A 268 -15.74 -19.96 10.08
CA GLY A 268 -15.81 -21.23 10.79
C GLY A 268 -14.45 -21.73 11.28
N LEU A 269 -13.52 -20.84 11.62
CA LEU A 269 -12.15 -21.17 11.98
C LEU A 269 -11.83 -20.98 13.48
N SER A 270 -12.80 -20.62 14.31
CA SER A 270 -12.60 -20.28 15.73
C SER A 270 -12.06 -21.45 16.57
N ASP A 271 -12.17 -22.68 16.10
CA ASP A 271 -11.65 -23.88 16.74
C ASP A 271 -10.13 -24.03 16.62
N ARG A 272 -9.51 -23.43 15.59
CA ARG A 272 -8.10 -23.59 15.26
C ARG A 272 -7.32 -22.28 15.12
N VAL A 273 -7.99 -21.15 14.93
CA VAL A 273 -7.38 -19.82 14.83
C VAL A 273 -7.77 -19.00 16.04
N THR A 274 -6.79 -18.72 16.88
CA THR A 274 -6.96 -17.95 18.13
C THR A 274 -6.17 -16.65 18.05
N PHE A 275 -6.60 -15.65 18.82
CA PHE A 275 -5.98 -14.31 18.80
C PHE A 275 -5.71 -13.83 20.22
N GLN A 276 -4.52 -13.24 20.41
CA GLN A 276 -4.07 -12.65 21.65
C GLN A 276 -3.77 -11.17 21.44
N CYS A 277 -4.32 -10.31 22.31
CA CYS A 277 -3.95 -8.91 22.37
C CYS A 277 -2.70 -8.76 23.25
N ALA A 278 -1.56 -8.44 22.63
CA ALA A 278 -0.29 -8.25 23.30
C ALA A 278 0.70 -7.49 22.42
N ASP A 279 1.66 -6.80 23.03
CA ASP A 279 2.82 -6.30 22.30
C ASP A 279 3.69 -7.49 21.85
N VAL A 280 3.96 -7.57 20.55
CA VAL A 280 4.73 -8.66 19.96
C VAL A 280 6.17 -8.70 20.51
N PHE A 281 6.78 -7.53 20.75
CA PHE A 281 8.13 -7.46 21.30
C PHE A 281 8.22 -7.98 22.75
N ASP A 282 7.17 -7.82 23.52
CA ASP A 282 7.12 -8.32 24.89
C ASP A 282 6.76 -9.80 24.92
N LEU A 283 5.80 -10.24 24.09
CA LEU A 283 5.29 -11.60 24.10
C LEU A 283 6.29 -12.64 23.56
N LEU A 284 6.98 -12.34 22.42
CA LEU A 284 7.81 -13.38 21.77
C LEU A 284 8.90 -13.99 22.67
N PRO A 285 9.57 -13.24 23.57
CA PRO A 285 10.54 -13.81 24.51
C PRO A 285 9.92 -14.79 25.52
N GLU A 286 8.63 -14.66 25.83
CA GLU A 286 7.92 -15.46 26.83
C GLU A 286 7.37 -16.78 26.25
N LEU A 287 7.33 -16.88 24.91
CA LEU A 287 6.84 -18.09 24.24
C LEU A 287 7.91 -19.20 24.25
N GLU A 288 7.62 -20.29 24.95
CA GLU A 288 8.47 -21.48 25.01
C GLU A 288 8.24 -22.42 23.80
N GLN A 289 7.01 -22.42 23.25
CA GLN A 289 6.64 -23.31 22.15
C GLN A 289 7.26 -22.88 20.83
N LYS A 290 7.56 -23.87 19.99
CA LYS A 290 8.05 -23.67 18.62
C LYS A 290 6.93 -23.83 17.62
N PHE A 291 7.04 -23.08 16.52
CA PHE A 291 6.09 -23.08 15.41
C PHE A 291 6.74 -23.64 14.14
N ASP A 292 5.92 -24.22 13.30
CA ASP A 292 6.36 -24.68 11.98
C ASP A 292 6.47 -23.50 10.99
N VAL A 293 5.62 -22.48 11.17
CA VAL A 293 5.62 -21.24 10.38
C VAL A 293 5.47 -20.04 11.32
N VAL A 294 6.31 -19.05 11.15
CA VAL A 294 6.22 -17.74 11.83
C VAL A 294 6.09 -16.65 10.76
N ILE A 295 5.12 -15.78 10.93
CA ILE A 295 4.82 -14.66 10.04
C ILE A 295 5.07 -13.36 10.80
N LEU A 296 5.82 -12.44 10.19
CA LEU A 296 6.16 -11.14 10.75
C LEU A 296 5.77 -10.05 9.74
N ASP A 297 4.65 -9.37 10.00
CA ASP A 297 4.18 -8.22 9.20
C ASP A 297 4.13 -6.93 10.04
N PRO A 298 5.28 -6.45 10.52
CA PRO A 298 5.33 -5.30 11.40
C PRO A 298 4.92 -4.01 10.69
N PRO A 299 4.43 -3.00 11.43
CA PRO A 299 4.23 -1.66 10.89
C PRO A 299 5.56 -1.07 10.39
N ALA A 300 5.48 -0.04 9.56
CA ALA A 300 6.66 0.67 9.08
C ALA A 300 7.44 1.29 10.26
N PHE A 301 8.62 0.75 10.56
CA PHE A 301 9.47 1.27 11.63
C PHE A 301 10.20 2.57 11.27
N THR A 302 10.17 2.98 10.00
CA THR A 302 10.69 4.27 9.57
C THR A 302 9.78 4.96 8.56
N LYS A 303 9.64 6.27 8.74
CA LYS A 303 8.94 7.18 7.82
C LYS A 303 9.87 8.27 7.28
N SER A 304 11.17 8.23 7.63
CA SER A 304 12.17 9.22 7.22
C SER A 304 13.57 8.62 7.13
N ARG A 305 14.43 9.23 6.33
CA ARG A 305 15.85 8.80 6.23
C ARG A 305 16.59 8.90 7.59
N SER A 306 16.24 9.86 8.43
CA SER A 306 16.87 10.05 9.75
C SER A 306 16.58 8.91 10.73
N SER A 307 15.48 8.16 10.56
CA SER A 307 15.09 7.06 11.45
C SER A 307 15.48 5.67 10.96
N ILE A 308 16.21 5.55 9.85
CA ILE A 308 16.63 4.25 9.27
C ILE A 308 17.40 3.39 10.29
N LYS A 309 18.34 3.98 11.05
CA LYS A 309 19.14 3.23 12.05
C LYS A 309 18.28 2.57 13.12
N ASN A 310 17.22 3.26 13.57
CA ASN A 310 16.28 2.72 14.55
C ASN A 310 15.40 1.62 13.92
N ALA A 311 14.98 1.81 12.67
CA ALA A 311 14.23 0.80 11.93
C ALA A 311 15.05 -0.50 11.76
N VAL A 312 16.32 -0.40 11.38
CA VAL A 312 17.22 -1.57 11.27
C VAL A 312 17.30 -2.34 12.60
N LYS A 313 17.38 -1.63 13.75
CA LYS A 313 17.36 -2.28 15.08
C LYS A 313 16.04 -3.01 15.30
N GLY A 314 14.90 -2.38 15.04
CA GLY A 314 13.57 -2.99 15.21
C GLY A 314 13.38 -4.21 14.32
N TYR A 315 13.72 -4.11 13.03
CA TYR A 315 13.63 -5.25 12.10
C TYR A 315 14.58 -6.38 12.47
N ARG A 316 15.80 -6.08 12.95
CA ARG A 316 16.73 -7.10 13.42
C ARG A 316 16.18 -7.84 14.61
N GLU A 317 15.69 -7.12 15.60
CA GLU A 317 15.16 -7.67 16.84
C GLU A 317 13.96 -8.57 16.59
N ILE A 318 12.97 -8.12 15.80
CA ILE A 318 11.77 -8.90 15.55
C ILE A 318 12.07 -10.18 14.73
N ASN A 319 12.96 -10.07 13.74
CA ASN A 319 13.37 -11.23 12.95
C ASN A 319 14.18 -12.23 13.79
N LEU A 320 15.07 -11.76 14.67
CA LEU A 320 15.82 -12.59 15.59
C LEU A 320 14.87 -13.38 16.51
N ARG A 321 13.91 -12.68 17.14
CA ARG A 321 12.93 -13.33 18.05
C ARG A 321 12.04 -14.30 17.29
N GLY A 322 11.54 -13.92 16.11
CA GLY A 322 10.74 -14.81 15.28
C GLY A 322 11.50 -16.09 14.90
N MET A 323 12.76 -15.97 14.44
CA MET A 323 13.58 -17.14 14.09
C MET A 323 13.84 -18.09 15.25
N LYS A 324 13.97 -17.58 16.50
CA LYS A 324 14.11 -18.41 17.69
C LYS A 324 12.88 -19.33 17.90
N LEU A 325 11.71 -18.90 17.47
CA LEU A 325 10.45 -19.62 17.61
C LEU A 325 10.18 -20.60 16.46
N VAL A 326 10.93 -20.49 15.33
CA VAL A 326 10.79 -21.44 14.22
C VAL A 326 11.47 -22.75 14.57
N LYS A 327 10.79 -23.90 14.33
CA LYS A 327 11.39 -25.24 14.41
C LYS A 327 12.49 -25.41 13.36
N ASP A 328 13.45 -26.29 13.59
CA ASP A 328 14.41 -26.67 12.55
C ASP A 328 13.70 -27.18 11.29
N GLY A 329 14.03 -26.63 10.14
CA GLY A 329 13.35 -26.89 8.86
C GLY A 329 12.01 -26.20 8.66
N GLY A 330 11.54 -25.42 9.64
CA GLY A 330 10.33 -24.58 9.53
C GLY A 330 10.52 -23.33 8.68
N TYR A 331 9.50 -22.48 8.63
CA TYR A 331 9.47 -21.33 7.72
C TYR A 331 9.29 -20.00 8.48
N LEU A 332 9.98 -18.98 8.01
CA LEU A 332 9.79 -17.58 8.39
C LEU A 332 9.27 -16.81 7.16
N ALA A 333 8.10 -16.20 7.27
CA ALA A 333 7.63 -15.18 6.36
C ALA A 333 7.82 -13.81 7.03
N THR A 334 8.55 -12.90 6.41
CA THR A 334 8.85 -11.60 7.01
C THR A 334 8.78 -10.49 5.97
N CYS A 335 8.26 -9.34 6.37
CA CYS A 335 8.11 -8.21 5.47
C CYS A 335 8.52 -6.86 6.08
N SER A 336 8.72 -5.91 5.19
CA SER A 336 8.88 -4.49 5.48
C SER A 336 8.08 -3.67 4.48
N CYS A 337 7.17 -2.84 4.99
CA CYS A 337 6.43 -1.85 4.20
C CYS A 337 7.08 -0.44 4.26
N SER A 338 8.29 -0.32 4.79
CA SER A 338 9.03 0.95 4.86
C SER A 338 9.72 1.25 3.54
N HIS A 339 9.39 2.38 2.91
CA HIS A 339 10.06 2.84 1.68
C HIS A 339 11.58 2.99 1.85
N PHE A 340 12.02 3.49 3.00
CA PHE A 340 13.46 3.69 3.30
C PHE A 340 14.22 2.44 3.74
N MET A 341 13.56 1.29 3.79
CA MET A 341 14.17 -0.01 4.02
C MET A 341 14.20 -0.74 2.67
N ASP A 342 15.22 -0.48 1.86
CA ASP A 342 15.38 -1.13 0.57
C ASP A 342 15.65 -2.65 0.71
N PRO A 343 15.54 -3.44 -0.37
CA PRO A 343 15.73 -4.89 -0.30
C PRO A 343 17.10 -5.33 0.19
N GLU A 344 18.15 -4.60 -0.17
CA GLU A 344 19.54 -4.93 0.23
C GLU A 344 19.73 -4.73 1.74
N LEU A 345 19.31 -3.57 2.26
CA LEU A 345 19.36 -3.26 3.68
C LEU A 345 18.51 -4.23 4.50
N PHE A 346 17.30 -4.55 4.00
CA PHE A 346 16.41 -5.47 4.69
C PHE A 346 16.99 -6.89 4.76
N THR A 347 17.49 -7.44 3.65
CA THR A 347 18.12 -8.77 3.64
C THR A 347 19.40 -8.83 4.44
N LYS A 348 20.22 -7.76 4.45
CA LYS A 348 21.38 -7.65 5.35
C LYS A 348 20.95 -7.74 6.81
N THR A 349 19.90 -7.00 7.18
CA THR A 349 19.35 -6.99 8.55
C THR A 349 18.86 -8.38 8.98
N ILE A 350 18.16 -9.11 8.08
CA ILE A 350 17.68 -10.48 8.35
C ILE A 350 18.85 -11.45 8.50
N ARG A 351 19.88 -11.36 7.64
CA ARG A 351 21.09 -12.21 7.74
C ARG A 351 21.84 -12.00 9.05
N GLU A 352 21.98 -10.76 9.50
CA GLU A 352 22.58 -10.45 10.80
C GLU A 352 21.76 -11.04 11.96
N ALA A 353 20.42 -10.95 11.88
CA ALA A 353 19.54 -11.56 12.87
C ALA A 353 19.69 -13.08 12.92
N ALA A 354 19.78 -13.75 11.75
CA ALA A 354 19.95 -15.19 11.65
C ALA A 354 21.30 -15.66 12.25
N ALA A 355 22.39 -14.94 11.93
CA ALA A 355 23.72 -15.24 12.48
C ALA A 355 23.74 -15.15 14.02
N ASN A 356 23.05 -14.16 14.59
CA ASN A 356 22.98 -13.97 16.05
C ASN A 356 22.23 -15.09 16.79
N VAL A 357 21.44 -15.90 16.10
CA VAL A 357 20.69 -17.03 16.65
C VAL A 357 21.16 -18.38 16.10
N HIS A 358 22.32 -18.42 15.44
CA HIS A 358 22.90 -19.64 14.86
C HIS A 358 21.95 -20.39 13.92
N LYS A 359 21.23 -19.62 13.07
CA LYS A 359 20.33 -20.15 12.05
C LYS A 359 20.87 -19.90 10.65
N ARG A 360 20.59 -20.83 9.75
CA ARG A 360 20.81 -20.69 8.30
C ARG A 360 19.48 -20.51 7.60
N LEU A 361 19.49 -19.65 6.57
CA LEU A 361 18.29 -19.30 5.82
C LEU A 361 18.40 -19.78 4.38
N ARG A 362 17.39 -20.52 3.90
CA ARG A 362 17.21 -20.80 2.49
C ARG A 362 16.05 -19.97 1.98
N GLN A 363 16.31 -19.04 1.06
CA GLN A 363 15.25 -18.23 0.46
C GLN A 363 14.33 -19.13 -0.37
N VAL A 364 13.06 -19.12 -0.05
CA VAL A 364 12.01 -19.84 -0.76
C VAL A 364 11.35 -18.93 -1.79
N GLU A 365 11.06 -17.70 -1.38
CA GLU A 365 10.34 -16.75 -2.21
C GLU A 365 10.69 -15.30 -1.84
N TYR A 366 10.68 -14.43 -2.85
CA TYR A 366 10.67 -12.98 -2.70
C TYR A 366 9.49 -12.40 -3.47
N ARG A 367 8.74 -11.53 -2.82
CA ARG A 367 7.55 -10.89 -3.38
C ARG A 367 7.53 -9.41 -3.00
N THR A 368 6.71 -8.65 -3.73
CA THR A 368 6.43 -7.24 -3.48
C THR A 368 4.94 -7.04 -3.16
N GLN A 369 4.48 -5.81 -3.25
CA GLN A 369 3.05 -5.51 -3.20
C GLN A 369 2.29 -6.17 -4.36
N ALA A 370 1.00 -6.42 -4.15
CA ALA A 370 0.12 -6.96 -5.18
C ALA A 370 0.08 -6.04 -6.42
N ALA A 371 -0.18 -6.61 -7.59
CA ALA A 371 -0.08 -5.89 -8.86
C ALA A 371 -1.08 -4.74 -9.01
N ASP A 372 -2.17 -4.71 -8.24
CA ASP A 372 -3.08 -3.57 -8.15
C ASP A 372 -2.46 -2.33 -7.46
N HIS A 373 -1.27 -2.49 -6.86
CA HIS A 373 -0.40 -1.43 -6.38
C HIS A 373 0.84 -1.36 -7.29
N PRO A 374 0.72 -0.94 -8.55
CA PRO A 374 1.79 -1.12 -9.52
C PRO A 374 3.07 -0.39 -9.13
N ILE A 375 4.20 -1.03 -9.39
CA ILE A 375 5.52 -0.44 -9.27
C ILE A 375 5.85 0.24 -10.59
N LEU A 376 5.79 1.56 -10.61
CA LEU A 376 6.14 2.33 -11.80
C LEU A 376 7.67 2.43 -11.91
N TRP A 377 8.22 1.86 -12.96
CA TRP A 377 9.64 1.95 -13.26
C TRP A 377 9.98 3.30 -13.90
N THR A 378 10.80 4.07 -13.21
CA THR A 378 11.33 5.35 -13.68
C THR A 378 12.85 5.31 -13.62
N GLY A 379 13.54 6.25 -14.26
CA GLY A 379 15.00 6.35 -14.21
C GLY A 379 15.56 6.87 -12.87
N GLY A 380 14.72 7.10 -11.88
CA GLY A 380 15.07 7.54 -10.53
C GLY A 380 14.53 6.61 -9.43
N GLU A 381 14.36 7.14 -8.21
CA GLU A 381 13.74 6.39 -7.10
C GLU A 381 12.33 5.92 -7.50
N GLN A 382 12.07 4.65 -7.29
CA GLN A 382 10.75 4.06 -7.56
C GLN A 382 9.81 4.37 -6.38
N ALA A 383 9.21 5.56 -6.39
CA ALA A 383 8.36 6.06 -5.30
C ALA A 383 7.17 5.14 -4.97
N SER A 384 6.68 4.38 -5.94
CA SER A 384 5.59 3.41 -5.75
C SER A 384 6.04 2.06 -5.18
N TYR A 385 7.35 1.78 -5.08
CA TYR A 385 7.87 0.54 -4.52
C TYR A 385 8.14 0.68 -3.02
N TYR A 386 7.41 -0.08 -2.19
CA TYR A 386 7.55 0.04 -0.74
C TYR A 386 7.49 -1.29 0.03
N LEU A 387 6.90 -2.36 -0.54
CA LEU A 387 6.70 -3.63 0.16
C LEU A 387 7.74 -4.67 -0.28
N LYS A 388 8.43 -5.25 0.69
CA LYS A 388 9.36 -6.38 0.56
C LYS A 388 8.84 -7.50 1.43
N PHE A 389 8.57 -8.65 0.85
CA PHE A 389 8.10 -9.85 1.52
C PHE A 389 8.99 -11.02 1.15
N TYR A 390 9.55 -11.68 2.16
CA TYR A 390 10.41 -12.84 1.99
C TYR A 390 9.85 -14.04 2.73
N ILE A 391 9.99 -15.21 2.12
CA ILE A 391 9.80 -16.50 2.78
C ILE A 391 11.16 -17.20 2.81
N PHE A 392 11.57 -17.62 4.01
CA PHE A 392 12.78 -18.40 4.22
C PHE A 392 12.44 -19.73 4.90
N GLN A 393 13.09 -20.82 4.50
CA GLN A 393 13.24 -21.97 5.34
C GLN A 393 14.35 -21.70 6.35
N VAL A 394 14.08 -21.96 7.63
CA VAL A 394 15.02 -21.74 8.74
C VAL A 394 15.56 -23.09 9.19
N VAL A 395 16.88 -23.23 9.18
CA VAL A 395 17.57 -24.46 9.61
C VAL A 395 18.60 -24.14 10.68
N ASP A 396 18.73 -25.06 11.65
CA ASP A 396 19.74 -24.94 12.69
C ASP A 396 21.13 -25.12 12.09
N GLU A 397 22.09 -24.33 12.56
CA GLU A 397 23.49 -24.54 12.24
C GLU A 397 23.97 -25.80 12.97
N LYS A 398 24.38 -26.84 12.20
CA LYS A 398 24.90 -28.11 12.73
C LYS A 398 26.39 -28.08 12.84
#